data_fffd74cda829278a010377b724001818
#
_entry.id   fffd74cda829278a010377b724001818
#
_cell.length_a   1.000
_cell.length_b   1.000
_cell.length_c   1.000
_cell.angle_alpha   90.00
_cell.angle_beta   90.00
_cell.angle_gamma   90.00
#
_symmetry.space_group_name_H-M   'P 1'
#
loop_
_entity.id
_entity.type
_entity.pdbx_description
1 polymer ?
#
loop_
_entity_poly.entity_id
_entity_poly.type
_entity_poly.pdbx_seq_one_letter_code
_entity_poly.pdbx_strand_id
1 'polypeptide(L)'
;MESKMSEKKKFGFVVLHYCTLDMTKKCIAAIQEKMAQADYEIVVVDNASGNGTGKDLAECYKDTEHVSVLLSKENLGFAKGNNLGYVYAREDLHCDFICVMNNDVILLQDNFAQLVEAAYEAHQFAVMGPHIELKDGRENAMYYEIASIEGLKKERHVYEVRLKHITSSIYPLWNLWDRAKLLLRIFLGKIHVMPELKKHEDCTEGS
;
A
#
# COMPACT_ATOMS: atom_id res chain seq x y z
N MET A 1 15.84 41.18 -5.20
CA MET A 1 15.80 39.71 -5.11
C MET A 1 14.32 39.35 -5.03
N GLU A 2 13.70 39.05 -6.15
CA GLU A 2 12.33 38.56 -6.17
C GLU A 2 12.32 37.15 -5.55
N SER A 3 11.60 36.98 -4.44
CA SER A 3 11.32 35.66 -3.90
C SER A 3 10.48 34.91 -4.94
N LYS A 4 11.07 33.94 -5.64
CA LYS A 4 10.32 32.95 -6.38
C LYS A 4 9.31 32.36 -5.39
N MET A 5 8.04 32.73 -5.50
CA MET A 5 6.97 32.00 -4.83
C MET A 5 7.10 30.55 -5.31
N SER A 6 7.50 29.67 -4.41
CA SER A 6 7.51 28.23 -4.69
C SER A 6 6.08 27.85 -5.09
N GLU A 7 5.93 27.34 -6.29
CA GLU A 7 4.65 26.80 -6.76
C GLU A 7 4.22 25.71 -5.79
N LYS A 8 3.00 25.83 -5.24
CA LYS A 8 2.49 24.93 -4.21
C LYS A 8 2.39 23.52 -4.81
N LYS A 9 2.99 22.55 -4.17
CA LYS A 9 3.01 21.16 -4.64
C LYS A 9 1.68 20.48 -4.38
N LYS A 10 1.21 19.70 -5.38
CA LYS A 10 -0.05 18.97 -5.30
C LYS A 10 0.19 17.52 -4.88
N PHE A 11 -0.53 17.07 -3.86
CA PHE A 11 -0.42 15.73 -3.29
C PHE A 11 -1.58 14.84 -3.77
N GLY A 12 -1.28 13.62 -4.23
CA GLY A 12 -2.26 12.58 -4.54
C GLY A 12 -2.20 11.47 -3.51
N PHE A 13 -3.35 11.10 -2.93
CA PHE A 13 -3.47 9.95 -2.04
C PHE A 13 -4.24 8.85 -2.75
N VAL A 14 -3.57 7.75 -3.07
CA VAL A 14 -4.20 6.58 -3.68
C VAL A 14 -4.53 5.58 -2.61
N VAL A 15 -5.82 5.31 -2.42
CA VAL A 15 -6.36 4.41 -1.39
C VAL A 15 -7.04 3.22 -2.05
N LEU A 16 -6.52 2.02 -1.85
CA LEU A 16 -7.12 0.80 -2.38
C LEU A 16 -8.22 0.30 -1.46
N HIS A 17 -9.46 0.24 -1.97
CA HIS A 17 -10.64 -0.26 -1.26
C HIS A 17 -10.99 -1.68 -1.70
N TYR A 18 -11.31 -2.54 -0.73
CA TYR A 18 -11.94 -3.84 -0.97
C TYR A 18 -12.82 -4.24 0.22
N CYS A 19 -14.14 -4.24 0.03
CA CYS A 19 -15.15 -4.72 0.97
C CYS A 19 -15.24 -4.06 2.36
N THR A 20 -14.42 -3.06 2.69
CA THR A 20 -14.28 -2.48 4.06
C THR A 20 -14.65 -0.99 4.11
N LEU A 21 -15.95 -0.67 3.94
CA LEU A 21 -16.48 0.69 3.79
C LEU A 21 -16.05 1.65 4.91
N ASP A 22 -16.30 1.28 6.17
CA ASP A 22 -16.03 2.17 7.32
C ASP A 22 -14.55 2.47 7.49
N MET A 23 -13.70 1.50 7.17
CA MET A 23 -12.24 1.66 7.24
C MET A 23 -11.77 2.67 6.21
N THR A 24 -12.25 2.56 4.97
CA THR A 24 -11.95 3.49 3.89
C THR A 24 -12.45 4.90 4.21
N LYS A 25 -13.67 5.05 4.75
CA LYS A 25 -14.19 6.36 5.18
C LYS A 25 -13.33 7.02 6.26
N LYS A 26 -12.86 6.25 7.25
CA LYS A 26 -11.93 6.75 8.29
C LYS A 26 -10.59 7.18 7.70
N CYS A 27 -10.05 6.43 6.75
CA CYS A 27 -8.82 6.78 6.06
C CYS A 27 -8.97 8.11 5.29
N ILE A 28 -10.05 8.26 4.50
CA ILE A 28 -10.35 9.49 3.75
C ILE A 28 -10.48 10.68 4.71
N ALA A 29 -11.26 10.55 5.79
CA ALA A 29 -11.46 11.61 6.76
C ALA A 29 -10.16 12.07 7.42
N ALA A 30 -9.25 11.14 7.75
CA ALA A 30 -7.94 11.46 8.30
C ALA A 30 -7.07 12.22 7.29
N ILE A 31 -7.08 11.84 6.01
CA ILE A 31 -6.36 12.58 4.96
C ILE A 31 -6.93 14.00 4.84
N GLN A 32 -8.25 14.15 4.74
CA GLN A 32 -8.91 15.45 4.63
C GLN A 32 -8.57 16.38 5.80
N GLU A 33 -8.58 15.84 7.02
CA GLU A 33 -8.20 16.59 8.23
C GLU A 33 -6.76 17.08 8.19
N LYS A 34 -5.80 16.17 7.88
CA LYS A 34 -4.37 16.47 7.94
C LYS A 34 -3.88 17.29 6.75
N MET A 35 -4.58 17.22 5.63
CA MET A 35 -4.22 17.92 4.40
C MET A 35 -5.03 19.20 4.15
N ALA A 36 -5.87 19.63 5.09
CA ALA A 36 -6.78 20.78 4.93
C ALA A 36 -6.10 22.10 4.49
N GLN A 37 -4.81 22.27 4.74
CA GLN A 37 -4.03 23.48 4.37
C GLN A 37 -3.14 23.26 3.14
N ALA A 38 -3.10 22.06 2.59
CA ALA A 38 -2.31 21.70 1.42
C ALA A 38 -3.18 21.63 0.15
N ASP A 39 -2.54 21.53 -1.00
CA ASP A 39 -3.20 21.17 -2.25
C ASP A 39 -3.16 19.65 -2.40
N TYR A 40 -4.32 18.98 -2.40
CA TYR A 40 -4.36 17.53 -2.41
C TYR A 40 -5.56 16.97 -3.16
N GLU A 41 -5.45 15.72 -3.59
CA GLU A 41 -6.51 14.89 -4.15
C GLU A 41 -6.49 13.50 -3.52
N ILE A 42 -7.64 12.88 -3.34
CA ILE A 42 -7.80 11.51 -2.87
C ILE A 42 -8.39 10.67 -3.99
N VAL A 43 -7.73 9.62 -4.38
CA VAL A 43 -8.18 8.66 -5.39
C VAL A 43 -8.46 7.32 -4.70
N VAL A 44 -9.72 7.01 -4.50
CA VAL A 44 -10.14 5.71 -3.97
C VAL A 44 -10.35 4.76 -5.14
N VAL A 45 -9.65 3.63 -5.14
CA VAL A 45 -9.85 2.58 -6.13
C VAL A 45 -10.62 1.42 -5.50
N ASP A 46 -11.87 1.24 -5.89
CA ASP A 46 -12.61 0.02 -5.56
C ASP A 46 -12.16 -1.15 -6.42
N ASN A 47 -11.57 -2.14 -5.81
CA ASN A 47 -11.04 -3.31 -6.47
C ASN A 47 -12.10 -4.41 -6.72
N ALA A 48 -13.25 -4.01 -7.24
CA ALA A 48 -14.42 -4.86 -7.49
C ALA A 48 -14.99 -5.50 -6.21
N SER A 49 -15.36 -4.69 -5.24
CA SER A 49 -15.99 -5.14 -4.00
C SER A 49 -17.35 -5.80 -4.27
N GLY A 50 -17.42 -7.12 -4.05
CA GLY A 50 -18.63 -7.92 -4.33
C GLY A 50 -19.81 -7.63 -3.40
N ASN A 51 -19.60 -6.91 -2.29
CA ASN A 51 -20.61 -6.55 -1.29
C ASN A 51 -21.28 -5.18 -1.53
N GLY A 52 -21.01 -4.53 -2.67
CA GLY A 52 -21.63 -3.25 -3.05
C GLY A 52 -20.96 -2.00 -2.47
N THR A 53 -20.02 -2.13 -1.54
CA THR A 53 -19.38 -0.98 -0.86
C THR A 53 -18.63 -0.02 -1.77
N GLY A 54 -18.15 -0.47 -2.93
CA GLY A 54 -17.57 0.42 -3.94
C GLY A 54 -18.57 1.42 -4.51
N LYS A 55 -19.81 0.97 -4.78
CA LYS A 55 -20.91 1.85 -5.23
C LYS A 55 -21.34 2.81 -4.12
N ASP A 56 -21.38 2.33 -2.88
CA ASP A 56 -21.73 3.15 -1.72
C ASP A 56 -20.68 4.27 -1.52
N LEU A 57 -19.40 3.98 -1.73
CA LEU A 57 -18.34 5.00 -1.72
C LEU A 57 -18.51 6.01 -2.85
N ALA A 58 -18.75 5.54 -4.07
CA ALA A 58 -18.94 6.41 -5.22
C ALA A 58 -20.12 7.37 -5.02
N GLU A 59 -21.24 6.89 -4.49
CA GLU A 59 -22.40 7.73 -4.18
C GLU A 59 -22.13 8.68 -3.00
N CYS A 60 -21.43 8.22 -1.97
CA CYS A 60 -21.11 9.02 -0.79
C CYS A 60 -20.20 10.21 -1.12
N TYR A 61 -19.26 10.05 -2.06
CA TYR A 61 -18.24 11.07 -2.37
C TYR A 61 -18.43 11.74 -3.74
N LYS A 62 -19.54 11.49 -4.46
CA LYS A 62 -19.77 12.02 -5.83
C LYS A 62 -19.68 13.55 -5.94
N ASP A 63 -20.11 14.26 -4.89
CA ASP A 63 -20.15 15.72 -4.82
C ASP A 63 -19.10 16.27 -3.83
N THR A 64 -18.15 15.43 -3.41
CA THR A 64 -17.10 15.83 -2.45
C THR A 64 -15.87 16.30 -3.22
N GLU A 65 -15.50 17.57 -3.03
CA GLU A 65 -14.26 18.12 -3.60
C GLU A 65 -13.06 17.29 -3.17
N HIS A 66 -12.08 17.19 -4.05
CA HIS A 66 -10.81 16.47 -3.81
C HIS A 66 -10.92 14.96 -3.55
N VAL A 67 -12.07 14.33 -3.84
CA VAL A 67 -12.23 12.88 -3.71
C VAL A 67 -12.78 12.27 -4.98
N SER A 68 -12.01 11.39 -5.61
CA SER A 68 -12.42 10.63 -6.79
C SER A 68 -12.53 9.14 -6.44
N VAL A 69 -13.61 8.48 -6.85
CA VAL A 69 -13.80 7.04 -6.65
C VAL A 69 -13.80 6.32 -8.01
N LEU A 70 -12.81 5.46 -8.21
CA LEU A 70 -12.66 4.65 -9.43
C LEU A 70 -13.19 3.23 -9.16
N LEU A 71 -14.17 2.79 -9.92
CA LEU A 71 -14.75 1.45 -9.79
C LEU A 71 -14.10 0.50 -10.80
N SER A 72 -13.31 -0.47 -10.34
CA SER A 72 -12.78 -1.52 -11.19
C SER A 72 -13.88 -2.52 -11.56
N LYS A 73 -13.82 -3.05 -12.79
CA LYS A 73 -14.76 -4.08 -13.26
C LYS A 73 -14.45 -5.47 -12.70
N GLU A 74 -13.22 -5.70 -12.31
CA GLU A 74 -12.72 -6.97 -11.77
C GLU A 74 -11.69 -6.72 -10.66
N ASN A 75 -11.45 -7.73 -9.82
CA ASN A 75 -10.39 -7.65 -8.82
C ASN A 75 -9.02 -7.80 -9.49
N LEU A 76 -8.34 -6.67 -9.63
CA LEU A 76 -7.03 -6.56 -10.27
C LEU A 76 -5.88 -7.06 -9.38
N GLY A 77 -6.17 -7.40 -8.12
CA GLY A 77 -5.16 -7.63 -7.09
C GLY A 77 -4.53 -6.32 -6.60
N PHE A 78 -3.65 -6.45 -5.61
CA PHE A 78 -3.08 -5.30 -4.89
C PHE A 78 -2.30 -4.34 -5.80
N ALA A 79 -1.32 -4.87 -6.54
CA ALA A 79 -0.41 -4.02 -7.32
C ALA A 79 -1.10 -3.30 -8.47
N LYS A 80 -1.94 -3.99 -9.25
CA LYS A 80 -2.62 -3.39 -10.40
C LYS A 80 -3.73 -2.42 -9.96
N GLY A 81 -4.42 -2.72 -8.84
CA GLY A 81 -5.40 -1.82 -8.27
C GLY A 81 -4.77 -0.49 -7.85
N ASN A 82 -3.65 -0.54 -7.11
CA ASN A 82 -2.90 0.66 -6.76
C ASN A 82 -2.36 1.40 -7.99
N ASN A 83 -1.85 0.69 -9.01
CA ASN A 83 -1.37 1.30 -10.24
C ASN A 83 -2.47 2.05 -10.99
N LEU A 84 -3.71 1.59 -10.96
CA LEU A 84 -4.84 2.31 -11.59
C LEU A 84 -5.01 3.69 -10.95
N GLY A 85 -5.03 3.76 -9.61
CA GLY A 85 -5.12 5.03 -8.89
C GLY A 85 -3.90 5.91 -9.08
N TYR A 86 -2.70 5.31 -9.09
CA TYR A 86 -1.44 6.03 -9.32
C TYR A 86 -1.41 6.72 -10.69
N VAL A 87 -1.79 6.01 -11.75
CA VAL A 87 -1.84 6.58 -13.11
C VAL A 87 -2.84 7.74 -13.17
N TYR A 88 -4.03 7.56 -12.61
CA TYR A 88 -5.04 8.62 -12.55
C TYR A 88 -4.55 9.85 -11.77
N ALA A 89 -3.94 9.68 -10.60
CA ALA A 89 -3.39 10.77 -9.81
C ALA A 89 -2.29 11.53 -10.57
N ARG A 90 -1.44 10.81 -11.33
CA ARG A 90 -0.34 11.39 -12.08
C ARG A 90 -0.81 12.09 -13.37
N GLU A 91 -1.62 11.42 -14.18
CA GLU A 91 -1.89 11.84 -15.56
C GLU A 91 -3.13 12.70 -15.69
N ASP A 92 -4.17 12.42 -14.87
CA ASP A 92 -5.42 13.16 -14.92
C ASP A 92 -5.47 14.29 -13.89
N LEU A 93 -4.95 14.07 -12.68
CA LEU A 93 -4.96 15.05 -11.60
C LEU A 93 -3.66 15.85 -11.47
N HIS A 94 -2.60 15.46 -12.19
CA HIS A 94 -1.29 16.12 -12.24
C HIS A 94 -0.65 16.33 -10.85
N CYS A 95 -0.73 15.31 -9.97
CA CYS A 95 -0.12 15.36 -8.65
C CYS A 95 1.40 15.28 -8.73
N ASP A 96 2.11 16.16 -7.99
CA ASP A 96 3.58 16.17 -7.88
C ASP A 96 4.10 15.03 -7.00
N PHE A 97 3.42 14.80 -5.87
CA PHE A 97 3.71 13.71 -4.94
C PHE A 97 2.52 12.76 -4.86
N ILE A 98 2.78 11.46 -4.96
CA ILE A 98 1.72 10.45 -4.90
C ILE A 98 2.01 9.48 -3.76
N CYS A 99 1.14 9.49 -2.75
CA CYS A 99 1.16 8.58 -1.63
C CYS A 99 0.22 7.39 -1.91
N VAL A 100 0.79 6.20 -2.08
CA VAL A 100 0.01 4.97 -2.24
C VAL A 100 -0.12 4.31 -0.87
N MET A 101 -1.34 4.12 -0.39
CA MET A 101 -1.59 3.62 0.96
C MET A 101 -2.78 2.66 1.01
N ASN A 102 -2.76 1.78 2.00
CA ASN A 102 -3.90 0.92 2.29
C ASN A 102 -5.00 1.71 3.00
N ASN A 103 -6.23 1.25 2.90
CA ASN A 103 -7.37 1.89 3.53
C ASN A 103 -7.47 1.68 5.06
N ASP A 104 -6.59 0.87 5.64
CA ASP A 104 -6.45 0.66 7.09
C ASP A 104 -5.36 1.53 7.74
N VAL A 105 -4.74 2.40 6.95
CA VAL A 105 -3.73 3.37 7.41
C VAL A 105 -4.41 4.70 7.73
N ILE A 106 -4.00 5.32 8.83
CA ILE A 106 -4.46 6.64 9.28
C ILE A 106 -3.29 7.60 9.23
N LEU A 107 -3.48 8.73 8.53
CA LEU A 107 -2.49 9.80 8.51
C LEU A 107 -2.54 10.55 9.84
N LEU A 108 -1.42 10.58 10.58
CA LEU A 108 -1.36 11.16 11.92
C LEU A 108 -0.74 12.56 11.94
N GLN A 109 0.12 12.90 11.00
CA GLN A 109 0.93 14.12 11.02
C GLN A 109 0.20 15.32 10.45
N ASP A 110 0.06 16.39 11.23
CA ASP A 110 -0.58 17.65 10.82
C ASP A 110 0.23 18.43 9.77
N ASN A 111 1.54 18.23 9.73
CA ASN A 111 2.48 18.91 8.81
C ASN A 111 3.06 17.95 7.76
N PHE A 112 2.29 16.96 7.34
CA PHE A 112 2.75 15.91 6.40
C PHE A 112 3.30 16.50 5.10
N ALA A 113 2.57 17.43 4.47
CA ALA A 113 2.99 18.04 3.22
C ALA A 113 4.35 18.74 3.35
N GLN A 114 4.52 19.55 4.38
CA GLN A 114 5.76 20.29 4.65
C GLN A 114 6.95 19.35 4.89
N LEU A 115 6.72 18.24 5.60
CA LEU A 115 7.78 17.25 5.85
C LEU A 115 8.20 16.53 4.57
N VAL A 116 7.26 16.18 3.71
CA VAL A 116 7.56 15.55 2.42
C VAL A 116 8.31 16.50 1.50
N GLU A 117 7.86 17.76 1.40
CA GLU A 117 8.54 18.80 0.60
C GLU A 117 9.96 19.04 1.10
N ALA A 118 10.15 19.22 2.41
CA ALA A 118 11.48 19.41 3.01
C ALA A 118 12.40 18.21 2.78
N ALA A 119 11.88 16.99 2.91
CA ALA A 119 12.63 15.78 2.62
C ALA A 119 13.01 15.69 1.13
N TYR A 120 12.12 16.09 0.24
CA TYR A 120 12.40 16.11 -1.19
C TYR A 120 13.46 17.16 -1.55
N GLU A 121 13.38 18.36 -0.98
CA GLU A 121 14.39 19.39 -1.17
C GLU A 121 15.78 18.94 -0.71
N ALA A 122 15.85 18.23 0.42
CA ALA A 122 17.11 17.76 0.99
C ALA A 122 17.71 16.56 0.23
N HIS A 123 16.89 15.65 -0.26
CA HIS A 123 17.33 14.32 -0.72
C HIS A 123 16.99 14.00 -2.18
N GLN A 124 16.10 14.78 -2.84
CA GLN A 124 15.65 14.56 -4.22
C GLN A 124 15.24 13.08 -4.44
N PHE A 125 14.48 12.51 -3.49
CA PHE A 125 14.10 11.10 -3.53
C PHE A 125 13.15 10.80 -4.70
N ALA A 126 13.27 9.62 -5.29
CA ALA A 126 12.29 9.10 -6.24
C ALA A 126 11.16 8.35 -5.53
N VAL A 127 11.47 7.68 -4.41
CA VAL A 127 10.51 6.95 -3.56
C VAL A 127 10.91 7.17 -2.11
N MET A 128 9.93 7.38 -1.26
CA MET A 128 10.10 7.51 0.20
C MET A 128 9.10 6.61 0.90
N GLY A 129 9.56 5.89 1.93
CA GLY A 129 8.69 5.12 2.84
C GLY A 129 8.47 5.89 4.14
N PRO A 130 7.22 6.04 4.62
CA PRO A 130 6.94 6.68 5.89
C PRO A 130 7.28 5.74 7.05
N HIS A 131 7.44 6.33 8.24
CA HIS A 131 7.40 5.58 9.48
C HIS A 131 5.97 5.11 9.76
N ILE A 132 5.80 3.82 10.09
CA ILE A 132 4.49 3.23 10.39
C ILE A 132 4.46 2.82 11.85
N GLU A 133 3.56 3.43 12.61
CA GLU A 133 3.27 3.06 13.99
C GLU A 133 2.08 2.11 14.04
N LEU A 134 2.21 1.01 14.77
CA LEU A 134 1.13 0.06 15.01
C LEU A 134 0.30 0.49 16.23
N LYS A 135 -0.97 0.06 16.29
CA LYS A 135 -1.90 0.41 17.38
C LYS A 135 -1.42 0.01 18.77
N ASP A 136 -0.50 -0.94 18.87
CA ASP A 136 0.11 -1.39 20.12
C ASP A 136 1.42 -0.64 20.48
N GLY A 137 1.74 0.42 19.75
CA GLY A 137 2.92 1.26 19.95
C GLY A 137 4.21 0.66 19.40
N ARG A 138 4.14 -0.50 18.72
CA ARG A 138 5.31 -1.05 18.03
C ARG A 138 5.53 -0.31 16.72
N GLU A 139 6.80 -0.10 16.41
CA GLU A 139 7.21 0.43 15.13
C GLU A 139 7.27 -0.69 14.09
N ASN A 140 6.61 -0.52 12.98
CA ASN A 140 6.79 -1.40 11.83
C ASN A 140 7.85 -0.79 10.91
N ALA A 141 9.10 -0.92 11.32
CA ALA A 141 10.22 -0.49 10.50
C ALA A 141 10.45 -1.50 9.38
N MET A 142 9.88 -1.23 8.23
CA MET A 142 10.20 -1.97 7.00
C MET A 142 11.54 -1.46 6.44
N TYR A 143 12.63 -1.74 7.16
CA TYR A 143 13.97 -1.54 6.59
C TYR A 143 14.30 -2.71 5.68
N TYR A 144 14.15 -2.50 4.39
CA TYR A 144 14.76 -3.37 3.39
C TYR A 144 16.08 -2.74 2.96
N GLU A 145 17.17 -3.49 3.05
CA GLU A 145 18.37 -3.12 2.30
C GLU A 145 17.97 -3.00 0.82
N ILE A 146 18.35 -1.90 0.19
CA ILE A 146 18.18 -1.75 -1.24
C ILE A 146 19.02 -2.86 -1.89
N ALA A 147 18.34 -3.89 -2.36
CA ALA A 147 18.99 -4.99 -3.04
C ALA A 147 19.75 -4.44 -4.25
N SER A 148 21.00 -4.86 -4.41
CA SER A 148 21.75 -4.54 -5.63
C SER A 148 21.00 -5.06 -6.86
N ILE A 149 21.25 -4.47 -8.04
CA ILE A 149 20.65 -4.94 -9.32
C ILE A 149 20.88 -6.45 -9.51
N GLU A 150 22.05 -6.96 -9.08
CA GLU A 150 22.32 -8.41 -9.10
C GLU A 150 21.47 -9.19 -8.09
N GLY A 151 21.23 -8.66 -6.89
CA GLY A 151 20.31 -9.23 -5.91
C GLY A 151 18.90 -9.33 -6.44
N LEU A 152 18.38 -8.25 -7.03
CA LEU A 152 17.04 -8.21 -7.64
C LEU A 152 16.91 -9.18 -8.82
N LYS A 153 17.97 -9.34 -9.65
CA LYS A 153 17.98 -10.34 -10.73
C LYS A 153 17.93 -11.76 -10.19
N LYS A 154 18.66 -12.06 -9.09
CA LYS A 154 18.61 -13.37 -8.43
C LYS A 154 17.24 -13.66 -7.84
N GLU A 155 16.65 -12.69 -7.15
CA GLU A 155 15.30 -12.84 -6.61
C GLU A 155 14.26 -13.08 -7.73
N ARG A 156 14.30 -12.27 -8.79
CA ARG A 156 13.42 -12.49 -9.95
C ARG A 156 13.56 -13.90 -10.50
N HIS A 157 14.78 -14.39 -10.67
CA HIS A 157 15.03 -15.75 -11.16
C HIS A 157 14.43 -16.81 -10.22
N VAL A 158 14.56 -16.64 -8.91
CA VAL A 158 13.96 -17.55 -7.91
C VAL A 158 12.44 -17.55 -8.04
N TYR A 159 11.79 -16.38 -8.20
CA TYR A 159 10.36 -16.30 -8.40
C TYR A 159 9.89 -16.91 -9.73
N GLU A 160 10.63 -16.70 -10.82
CA GLU A 160 10.34 -17.31 -12.12
C GLU A 160 10.42 -18.85 -12.07
N VAL A 161 11.44 -19.38 -11.38
CA VAL A 161 11.57 -20.83 -11.15
C VAL A 161 10.42 -21.36 -10.29
N ARG A 162 10.05 -20.64 -9.21
CA ARG A 162 8.91 -21.03 -8.36
C ARG A 162 7.59 -21.03 -9.13
N LEU A 163 7.33 -20.03 -9.94
CA LEU A 163 6.12 -19.96 -10.77
C LEU A 163 6.02 -21.15 -11.76
N LYS A 164 7.12 -21.52 -12.41
CA LYS A 164 7.18 -22.71 -13.28
C LYS A 164 6.88 -24.00 -12.52
N HIS A 165 7.33 -24.11 -11.26
CA HIS A 165 7.08 -25.30 -10.43
C HIS A 165 5.67 -25.37 -9.87
N ILE A 166 5.04 -24.22 -9.53
CA ILE A 166 3.66 -24.17 -9.04
C ILE A 166 2.68 -24.73 -10.08
N THR A 167 2.96 -24.53 -11.38
CA THR A 167 2.13 -25.04 -12.48
C THR A 167 2.48 -26.48 -12.90
N SER A 168 3.48 -27.10 -12.27
CA SER A 168 3.90 -28.46 -12.62
C SER A 168 3.22 -29.51 -11.74
N SER A 169 3.00 -30.71 -12.30
CA SER A 169 2.44 -31.88 -11.58
C SER A 169 3.29 -32.36 -10.41
N ILE A 170 4.56 -31.95 -10.33
CA ILE A 170 5.50 -32.29 -9.24
C ILE A 170 5.52 -31.26 -8.09
N TYR A 171 4.73 -30.17 -8.17
CA TYR A 171 4.67 -29.13 -7.15
C TYR A 171 4.45 -29.66 -5.71
N PRO A 172 3.56 -30.66 -5.46
CA PRO A 172 3.38 -31.21 -4.12
C PRO A 172 4.67 -31.80 -3.52
N LEU A 173 5.48 -32.47 -4.32
CA LEU A 173 6.75 -33.08 -3.89
C LEU A 173 7.80 -31.98 -3.63
N TRP A 174 7.83 -30.94 -4.45
CA TRP A 174 8.75 -29.82 -4.30
C TRP A 174 8.43 -28.99 -3.02
N ASN A 175 7.15 -28.76 -2.73
CA ASN A 175 6.70 -28.10 -1.52
C ASN A 175 7.07 -28.92 -0.24
N LEU A 176 6.97 -30.25 -0.32
CA LEU A 176 7.39 -31.14 0.78
C LEU A 176 8.90 -31.03 1.03
N TRP A 177 9.71 -30.95 -0.02
CA TRP A 177 11.16 -30.78 0.03
C TRP A 177 11.57 -29.42 0.64
N ASP A 178 10.90 -28.34 0.25
CA ASP A 178 11.17 -27.00 0.82
C ASP A 178 10.80 -26.92 2.30
N ARG A 179 9.68 -27.55 2.69
CA ARG A 179 9.28 -27.67 4.11
C ARG A 179 10.30 -28.46 4.91
N ALA A 180 10.81 -29.57 4.36
CA ALA A 180 11.84 -30.36 5.01
C ALA A 180 13.16 -29.58 5.18
N LYS A 181 13.57 -28.80 4.18
CA LYS A 181 14.73 -27.89 4.29
C LYS A 181 14.52 -26.80 5.35
N LEU A 182 13.33 -26.24 5.44
CA LEU A 182 12.99 -25.23 6.44
C LEU A 182 13.07 -25.82 7.85
N LEU A 183 12.48 -26.99 8.08
CA LEU A 183 12.54 -27.70 9.35
C LEU A 183 13.98 -28.04 9.75
N LEU A 184 14.80 -28.47 8.79
CA LEU A 184 16.23 -28.73 9.03
C LEU A 184 17.00 -27.45 9.42
N ARG A 185 16.72 -26.32 8.80
CA ARG A 185 17.33 -25.03 9.15
C ARG A 185 16.94 -24.56 10.54
N ILE A 186 15.68 -24.76 10.93
CA ILE A 186 15.17 -24.48 12.28
C ILE A 186 15.87 -25.38 13.29
N PHE A 187 15.93 -26.70 13.03
CA PHE A 187 16.59 -27.67 13.89
C PHE A 187 18.09 -27.38 14.06
N LEU A 188 18.76 -26.91 13.03
CA LEU A 188 20.17 -26.51 13.09
C LEU A 188 20.40 -25.13 13.71
N GLY A 189 19.36 -24.46 14.24
CA GLY A 189 19.48 -23.13 14.86
C GLY A 189 19.87 -22.00 13.91
N LYS A 190 19.81 -22.23 12.59
CA LYS A 190 20.20 -21.23 11.57
C LYS A 190 19.12 -20.20 11.28
N ILE A 191 17.89 -20.42 11.76
CA ILE A 191 16.78 -19.47 11.65
C ILE A 191 16.08 -19.44 13.01
N HIS A 192 15.97 -18.25 13.61
CA HIS A 192 15.09 -18.01 14.75
C HIS A 192 13.66 -17.93 14.22
N VAL A 193 12.81 -18.85 14.63
CA VAL A 193 11.37 -18.76 14.39
C VAL A 193 10.82 -17.79 15.42
N MET A 194 10.23 -16.70 14.97
CA MET A 194 9.41 -15.87 15.86
C MET A 194 8.27 -16.74 16.44
N PRO A 195 7.97 -16.63 17.75
CA PRO A 195 6.83 -17.32 18.33
C PRO A 195 5.55 -16.91 17.59
N GLU A 196 4.75 -17.90 17.31
CA GLU A 196 3.54 -17.90 16.49
C GLU A 196 2.77 -16.58 16.50
N LEU A 197 2.61 -15.97 15.34
CA LEU A 197 1.43 -15.17 15.03
C LEU A 197 0.23 -16.09 15.25
N LYS A 198 -0.52 -15.88 16.34
CA LYS A 198 -1.82 -16.53 16.56
C LYS A 198 -2.61 -16.37 15.27
N LYS A 199 -3.03 -17.49 14.69
CA LYS A 199 -4.00 -17.51 13.59
C LYS A 199 -5.13 -16.58 13.98
N HIS A 200 -5.38 -15.56 13.15
CA HIS A 200 -6.66 -14.88 13.18
C HIS A 200 -7.70 -15.95 12.86
N GLU A 201 -8.46 -16.32 13.88
CA GLU A 201 -9.67 -17.09 13.70
C GLU A 201 -10.61 -16.31 12.78
N ASP A 202 -11.16 -17.04 11.83
CA ASP A 202 -12.08 -16.60 10.82
C ASP A 202 -13.16 -15.66 11.36
N CYS A 203 -13.28 -14.48 10.75
CA CYS A 203 -14.49 -13.69 10.84
C CYS A 203 -15.58 -14.32 9.94
N THR A 204 -16.03 -15.49 10.32
CA THR A 204 -17.32 -16.05 9.93
C THR A 204 -18.16 -16.12 11.19
N GLU A 205 -19.18 -15.30 11.22
CA GLU A 205 -20.39 -15.29 12.01
C GLU A 205 -20.66 -13.94 12.70
N GLY A 206 -21.75 -13.33 12.22
CA GLY A 206 -22.36 -12.13 12.77
C GLY A 206 -23.46 -11.65 11.85
N SER A 207 -24.56 -12.41 11.89
CA SER A 207 -25.89 -12.08 11.32
C SER A 207 -26.34 -10.65 11.61
#